data_9913e88a91aab6b8aa416d567ac6d707
#
_entry.id   9913e88a91aab6b8aa416d567ac6d707
#
_cell.length_a   1.000
_cell.length_b   1.000
_cell.length_c   1.000
_cell.angle_alpha   90.00
_cell.angle_beta   90.00
_cell.angle_gamma   90.00
#
_symmetry.space_group_name_H-M   'P 1'
#
loop_
_entity.id
_entity.type
_entity.pdbx_description
1 polymer ?
#
loop_
_entity_poly.entity_id
_entity_poly.type
_entity_poly.pdbx_seq_one_letter_code
_entity_poly.pdbx_strand_id
1 'polypeptide(L)'
;MKKLLIILSIIGFMFAEGKISGVTYFDFSATDTKSAFNFQRQYFGYGGEVSDQVSYKILFDVGRTNLGTTLNKEGNEISEDTRLVVFLKKAQVNYKSSFGKFNFGLIGMNTYGIQESNWGYRFIEKSAIDKYGFSATADIGVGFSRSLIDNLNLSLLFVNGEGFKKPQGDKYHKIAFNATYGEGNLNKNDGYNAGLVYTTESTDTDPTTMASVFGGFAGMGLRLGGEYDMLTKGSVESNIISVSANYTVRDNIDIFARYDMVDDNDETDKNGNNYLVTGIVLACDGGISVAPNLRMINYENTDEDSEMEY
;
A
#
# COMPACT_ATOMS: atom_id res chain seq x y z
N MET A 1 -35.62 -4.37 25.53
CA MET A 1 -34.32 -3.71 25.39
C MET A 1 -34.42 -2.73 24.23
N LYS A 2 -34.38 -1.43 24.51
CA LYS A 2 -34.48 -0.37 23.48
C LYS A 2 -33.12 -0.24 22.78
N LYS A 3 -33.10 -0.53 21.49
CA LYS A 3 -31.90 -0.28 20.65
C LYS A 3 -31.71 1.24 20.54
N LEU A 4 -30.65 1.76 21.13
CA LEU A 4 -30.25 3.16 20.97
C LEU A 4 -29.60 3.28 19.60
N LEU A 5 -30.36 3.78 18.63
CA LEU A 5 -29.85 4.11 17.30
C LEU A 5 -29.21 5.50 17.40
N ILE A 6 -27.89 5.59 17.51
CA ILE A 6 -27.18 6.87 17.39
C ILE A 6 -27.02 7.15 15.90
N ILE A 7 -27.94 7.93 15.33
CA ILE A 7 -27.80 8.49 13.99
C ILE A 7 -26.94 9.74 14.13
N LEU A 8 -25.65 9.62 13.81
CA LEU A 8 -24.79 10.77 13.64
C LEU A 8 -25.04 11.35 12.25
N SER A 9 -26.05 12.20 12.11
CA SER A 9 -26.26 12.98 10.88
C SER A 9 -25.32 14.19 10.90
N ILE A 10 -24.16 14.05 10.26
CA ILE A 10 -23.29 15.20 9.97
C ILE A 10 -23.82 15.83 8.68
N ILE A 11 -24.77 16.78 8.80
CA ILE A 11 -25.14 17.67 7.71
C ILE A 11 -24.47 19.01 7.97
N GLY A 12 -23.34 19.21 7.32
CA GLY A 12 -22.64 20.47 7.30
C GLY A 12 -21.82 20.57 6.01
N PHE A 13 -22.47 20.85 4.87
CA PHE A 13 -21.74 21.33 3.70
C PHE A 13 -21.40 22.80 3.92
N MET A 14 -20.33 23.05 4.65
CA MET A 14 -19.65 24.34 4.54
C MET A 14 -18.72 24.21 3.32
N PHE A 15 -18.71 25.23 2.46
CA PHE A 15 -17.85 25.32 1.29
C PHE A 15 -16.39 25.48 1.75
N ALA A 16 -15.74 24.38 2.02
CA ALA A 16 -14.30 24.34 2.22
C ALA A 16 -13.63 24.32 0.84
N GLU A 17 -12.73 25.26 0.57
CA GLU A 17 -11.91 25.19 -0.64
C GLU A 17 -11.06 23.90 -0.60
N GLY A 18 -11.41 22.97 -1.46
CA GLY A 18 -10.68 21.71 -1.59
C GLY A 18 -9.66 21.76 -2.71
N LYS A 19 -8.59 20.97 -2.58
CA LYS A 19 -7.56 20.79 -3.62
C LYS A 19 -7.82 19.49 -4.36
N ILE A 20 -7.77 19.59 -5.69
CA ILE A 20 -7.76 18.44 -6.58
C ILE A 20 -6.33 17.91 -6.66
N SER A 21 -6.18 16.60 -6.63
CA SER A 21 -4.91 15.90 -6.86
C SER A 21 -5.14 14.74 -7.82
N GLY A 22 -4.13 14.41 -8.60
CA GLY A 22 -4.20 13.28 -9.52
C GLY A 22 -2.83 12.78 -9.89
N VAL A 23 -2.74 11.49 -10.20
CA VAL A 23 -1.55 10.86 -10.75
C VAL A 23 -1.96 9.68 -11.62
N THR A 24 -1.28 9.52 -12.75
CA THR A 24 -1.49 8.40 -13.68
C THR A 24 -0.22 7.59 -13.77
N TYR A 25 -0.35 6.26 -13.69
CA TYR A 25 0.74 5.32 -13.94
C TYR A 25 0.35 4.43 -15.11
N PHE A 26 1.19 4.38 -16.11
CA PHE A 26 1.12 3.44 -17.21
C PHE A 26 2.54 3.03 -17.60
N ASP A 27 2.67 1.88 -18.22
CA ASP A 27 3.96 1.37 -18.71
C ASP A 27 3.80 0.71 -20.08
N PHE A 28 4.94 0.45 -20.67
CA PHE A 28 5.12 -0.53 -21.72
C PHE A 28 6.05 -1.59 -21.15
N SER A 29 5.60 -2.84 -21.14
CA SER A 29 6.43 -3.97 -20.73
C SER A 29 6.57 -5.00 -21.80
N ALA A 30 7.69 -5.71 -21.79
CA ALA A 30 7.98 -6.81 -22.70
C ALA A 30 8.60 -7.97 -21.93
N THR A 31 8.16 -9.17 -22.26
CA THR A 31 8.76 -10.46 -21.89
C THR A 31 9.12 -11.22 -23.17
N ASP A 32 9.69 -12.39 -23.06
CA ASP A 32 10.01 -13.23 -24.22
C ASP A 32 8.78 -13.62 -25.05
N THR A 33 7.60 -13.61 -24.45
CA THR A 33 6.35 -14.09 -25.08
C THR A 33 5.31 -13.01 -25.34
N LYS A 34 5.43 -11.84 -24.70
CA LYS A 34 4.40 -10.80 -24.76
C LYS A 34 4.98 -9.40 -24.61
N SER A 35 4.39 -8.45 -25.34
CA SER A 35 4.61 -7.03 -25.05
C SER A 35 3.27 -6.28 -25.04
N ALA A 36 3.15 -5.29 -24.17
CA ALA A 36 1.91 -4.53 -24.02
C ALA A 36 2.11 -3.14 -23.41
N PHE A 37 1.25 -2.21 -23.81
CA PHE A 37 1.00 -1.02 -23.00
C PHE A 37 0.00 -1.36 -21.89
N ASN A 38 0.35 -1.05 -20.65
CA ASN A 38 -0.47 -1.34 -19.49
C ASN A 38 -0.88 -0.05 -18.80
N PHE A 39 -2.18 0.03 -18.49
CA PHE A 39 -2.69 1.06 -17.60
C PHE A 39 -2.64 0.53 -16.17
N GLN A 40 -1.69 1.03 -15.39
CA GLN A 40 -1.44 0.54 -14.05
C GLN A 40 -2.40 1.16 -13.03
N ARG A 41 -2.59 2.50 -13.10
CA ARG A 41 -3.37 3.19 -12.09
C ARG A 41 -3.70 4.64 -12.45
N GLN A 42 -4.84 5.10 -11.98
CA GLN A 42 -5.20 6.52 -11.95
C GLN A 42 -5.75 6.87 -10.58
N TYR A 43 -5.07 7.75 -9.87
CA TYR A 43 -5.64 8.37 -8.68
C TYR A 43 -6.30 9.69 -9.05
N PHE A 44 -7.48 9.94 -8.51
CA PHE A 44 -8.15 11.22 -8.49
C PHE A 44 -8.60 11.52 -7.07
N GLY A 45 -8.06 12.56 -6.47
CA GLY A 45 -8.32 12.94 -5.10
C GLY A 45 -8.90 14.32 -4.98
N TYR A 46 -9.76 14.50 -4.01
CA TYR A 46 -10.26 15.79 -3.55
C TYR A 46 -10.18 15.83 -2.02
N GLY A 47 -9.67 16.91 -1.47
CA GLY A 47 -9.58 17.06 -0.02
C GLY A 47 -9.36 18.50 0.37
N GLY A 48 -9.73 18.83 1.61
CA GLY A 48 -9.63 20.17 2.13
C GLY A 48 -9.79 20.23 3.65
N GLU A 49 -9.63 21.43 4.17
CA GLU A 49 -9.84 21.76 5.57
C GLU A 49 -11.22 22.40 5.73
N VAL A 50 -12.05 21.86 6.62
CA VAL A 50 -13.32 22.44 7.02
C VAL A 50 -13.11 23.46 8.14
N SER A 51 -12.13 23.22 8.98
CA SER A 51 -11.66 24.08 10.06
C SER A 51 -10.22 23.74 10.42
N ASP A 52 -9.59 24.47 11.33
CA ASP A 52 -8.25 24.17 11.85
C ASP A 52 -8.12 22.77 12.44
N GLN A 53 -9.23 22.20 12.89
CA GLN A 53 -9.31 20.88 13.52
C GLN A 53 -9.80 19.79 12.58
N VAL A 54 -10.62 20.12 11.58
CA VAL A 54 -11.32 19.13 10.73
C VAL A 54 -10.86 19.24 9.29
N SER A 55 -10.41 18.12 8.74
CA SER A 55 -10.13 17.98 7.31
C SER A 55 -10.76 16.72 6.76
N TYR A 56 -10.91 16.65 5.45
CA TYR A 56 -11.45 15.48 4.75
C TYR A 56 -10.59 15.12 3.55
N LYS A 57 -10.69 13.88 3.13
CA LYS A 57 -10.06 13.39 1.90
C LYS A 57 -10.95 12.34 1.25
N ILE A 58 -11.17 12.51 -0.05
CA ILE A 58 -11.78 11.51 -0.93
C ILE A 58 -10.74 11.14 -1.98
N LEU A 59 -10.56 9.85 -2.23
CA LEU A 59 -9.64 9.34 -3.24
C LEU A 59 -10.31 8.22 -4.03
N PHE A 60 -10.41 8.43 -5.32
CA PHE A 60 -10.79 7.41 -6.29
C PHE A 60 -9.54 6.79 -6.91
N ASP A 61 -9.66 5.54 -7.27
CA ASP A 61 -8.66 4.78 -8.00
C ASP A 61 -9.32 4.14 -9.22
N VAL A 62 -8.53 3.87 -10.24
CA VAL A 62 -8.98 3.17 -11.44
C VAL A 62 -8.19 1.88 -11.58
N GLY A 63 -8.86 0.80 -11.81
CA GLY A 63 -8.23 -0.50 -12.03
C GLY A 63 -9.11 -1.42 -12.86
N ARG A 64 -8.54 -2.53 -13.32
CA ARG A 64 -9.31 -3.58 -13.96
C ARG A 64 -9.96 -4.45 -12.90
N THR A 65 -11.20 -4.80 -13.12
CA THR A 65 -11.93 -5.78 -12.33
C THR A 65 -12.77 -6.64 -13.26
N ASN A 66 -12.94 -7.90 -12.93
CA ASN A 66 -13.89 -8.76 -13.62
C ASN A 66 -15.31 -8.37 -13.19
N LEU A 67 -16.10 -7.86 -14.13
CA LEU A 67 -17.50 -7.47 -13.92
C LEU A 67 -18.47 -8.61 -14.28
N GLY A 68 -17.97 -9.68 -14.89
CA GLY A 68 -18.75 -10.85 -15.24
C GLY A 68 -18.06 -11.68 -16.31
N THR A 69 -18.39 -12.95 -16.31
CA THR A 69 -17.92 -13.91 -17.30
C THR A 69 -19.11 -14.36 -18.14
N THR A 70 -18.96 -14.32 -19.46
CA THR A 70 -19.96 -14.87 -20.38
C THR A 70 -19.63 -16.34 -20.60
N LEU A 71 -20.62 -17.20 -20.35
CA LEU A 71 -20.49 -18.65 -20.60
C LEU A 71 -21.23 -19.06 -21.86
N ASN A 72 -20.74 -20.08 -22.56
CA ASN A 72 -21.47 -20.75 -23.64
C ASN A 72 -22.55 -21.66 -23.02
N LYS A 73 -23.33 -22.32 -23.92
CA LYS A 73 -24.41 -23.23 -23.50
C LYS A 73 -23.93 -24.47 -22.74
N GLU A 74 -22.63 -24.78 -22.87
CA GLU A 74 -21.98 -25.91 -22.19
C GLU A 74 -21.33 -25.52 -20.87
N GLY A 75 -21.42 -24.22 -20.46
CA GLY A 75 -20.85 -23.70 -19.23
C GLY A 75 -19.36 -23.29 -19.33
N ASN A 76 -18.77 -23.31 -20.53
CA ASN A 76 -17.39 -22.88 -20.72
C ASN A 76 -17.32 -21.35 -20.87
N GLU A 77 -16.27 -20.75 -20.32
CA GLU A 77 -15.99 -19.33 -20.49
C GLU A 77 -15.72 -18.98 -21.96
N ILE A 78 -16.40 -17.95 -22.47
CA ILE A 78 -16.17 -17.40 -23.80
C ILE A 78 -15.66 -15.96 -23.79
N SER A 79 -15.91 -15.20 -22.74
CA SER A 79 -15.33 -13.87 -22.55
C SER A 79 -15.45 -13.40 -21.11
N GLU A 80 -14.49 -12.59 -20.68
CA GLU A 80 -14.50 -11.84 -19.43
C GLU A 80 -14.65 -10.34 -19.70
N ASP A 81 -15.49 -9.67 -18.93
CA ASP A 81 -15.56 -8.21 -18.92
C ASP A 81 -14.58 -7.65 -17.87
N THR A 82 -13.37 -7.35 -18.29
CA THR A 82 -12.28 -6.82 -17.45
C THR A 82 -11.97 -5.35 -17.74
N ARG A 83 -12.99 -4.55 -18.03
CA ARG A 83 -12.83 -3.12 -18.28
C ARG A 83 -12.29 -2.37 -17.08
N LEU A 84 -11.73 -1.20 -17.34
CA LEU A 84 -11.31 -0.28 -16.28
C LEU A 84 -12.54 0.30 -15.58
N VAL A 85 -12.54 0.24 -14.25
CA VAL A 85 -13.58 0.81 -13.41
C VAL A 85 -13.00 1.79 -12.39
N VAL A 86 -13.78 2.81 -12.08
CA VAL A 86 -13.47 3.76 -11.00
C VAL A 86 -14.07 3.23 -9.71
N PHE A 87 -13.28 3.19 -8.67
CA PHE A 87 -13.74 2.78 -7.34
C PHE A 87 -13.22 3.70 -6.24
N LEU A 88 -13.97 3.77 -5.14
CA LEU A 88 -13.60 4.56 -3.98
C LEU A 88 -12.49 3.84 -3.20
N LYS A 89 -11.34 4.51 -3.03
CA LYS A 89 -10.20 3.98 -2.29
C LYS A 89 -10.07 4.55 -0.88
N LYS A 90 -10.42 5.84 -0.70
CA LYS A 90 -10.46 6.50 0.60
C LYS A 90 -11.60 7.51 0.65
N ALA A 91 -12.30 7.56 1.77
CA ALA A 91 -13.30 8.57 2.10
C ALA A 91 -13.22 8.79 3.61
N GLN A 92 -12.41 9.74 4.03
CA GLN A 92 -12.09 9.92 5.44
C GLN A 92 -12.27 11.35 5.92
N VAL A 93 -12.65 11.47 7.18
CA VAL A 93 -12.61 12.69 7.96
C VAL A 93 -11.49 12.57 8.98
N ASN A 94 -10.69 13.63 9.13
CA ASN A 94 -9.65 13.72 10.13
C ASN A 94 -10.02 14.79 11.15
N TYR A 95 -9.81 14.49 12.41
CA TYR A 95 -10.03 15.43 13.52
C TYR A 95 -8.75 15.57 14.34
N LYS A 96 -8.23 16.78 14.42
CA LYS A 96 -7.08 17.14 15.28
C LYS A 96 -7.60 17.57 16.65
N SER A 97 -7.13 16.92 17.70
CA SER A 97 -7.38 17.30 19.09
C SER A 97 -6.08 17.56 19.82
N SER A 98 -6.16 18.05 21.06
CA SER A 98 -4.99 18.19 21.95
C SER A 98 -4.34 16.85 22.32
N PHE A 99 -5.06 15.74 22.19
CA PHE A 99 -4.57 14.40 22.49
C PHE A 99 -3.88 13.72 21.29
N GLY A 100 -4.21 14.14 20.05
CA GLY A 100 -3.72 13.53 18.83
C GLY A 100 -4.72 13.69 17.68
N LYS A 101 -4.47 12.98 16.62
CA LYS A 101 -5.28 13.00 15.39
C LYS A 101 -6.14 11.74 15.31
N PHE A 102 -7.43 11.91 15.09
CA PHE A 102 -8.39 10.85 14.79
C PHE A 102 -8.71 10.81 13.31
N ASN A 103 -8.96 9.61 12.79
CA ASN A 103 -9.39 9.37 11.42
C ASN A 103 -10.65 8.50 11.44
N PHE A 104 -11.64 8.79 10.58
CA PHE A 104 -12.91 8.08 10.52
C PHE A 104 -13.31 7.82 9.08
N GLY A 105 -13.93 6.67 8.81
CA GLY A 105 -14.46 6.29 7.49
C GLY A 105 -13.60 5.27 6.77
N LEU A 106 -13.51 5.36 5.45
CA LEU A 106 -12.61 4.52 4.65
C LEU A 106 -11.21 5.13 4.71
N ILE A 107 -10.40 4.65 5.65
CA ILE A 107 -9.10 5.23 6.01
C ILE A 107 -7.94 4.43 5.39
N GLY A 108 -6.78 5.08 5.23
CA GLY A 108 -5.55 4.37 4.84
C GLY A 108 -5.03 3.52 5.99
N MET A 109 -4.55 2.33 5.68
CA MET A 109 -3.86 1.48 6.65
C MET A 109 -2.50 2.10 7.03
N ASN A 110 -2.09 1.88 8.28
CA ASN A 110 -0.81 2.35 8.82
C ASN A 110 0.31 1.30 8.72
N THR A 111 0.12 0.27 7.91
CA THR A 111 0.96 -0.93 7.87
C THR A 111 2.14 -0.83 6.92
N TYR A 112 2.10 0.04 5.90
CA TYR A 112 3.07 0.03 4.82
C TYR A 112 3.59 1.43 4.40
N GLY A 113 2.93 2.50 4.87
CA GLY A 113 3.16 3.85 4.31
C GLY A 113 4.57 4.40 4.53
N ILE A 114 5.24 4.02 5.63
CA ILE A 114 6.63 4.42 5.91
C ILE A 114 7.58 3.65 4.99
N GLN A 115 7.40 2.34 4.87
CA GLN A 115 8.19 1.48 3.99
C GLN A 115 8.04 1.90 2.53
N GLU A 116 6.81 2.25 2.09
CA GLU A 116 6.56 2.79 0.75
C GLU A 116 7.29 4.13 0.54
N SER A 117 7.39 4.97 1.57
CA SER A 117 8.16 6.21 1.54
C SER A 117 9.67 5.97 1.51
N ASN A 118 10.16 4.94 2.23
CA ASN A 118 11.57 4.53 2.19
C ASN A 118 11.94 4.01 0.79
N TRP A 119 11.08 3.22 0.16
CA TRP A 119 11.22 2.83 -1.25
C TRP A 119 11.14 4.03 -2.19
N GLY A 120 10.10 4.86 -2.08
CA GLY A 120 9.92 6.12 -2.79
C GLY A 120 9.41 6.02 -4.22
N TYR A 121 9.48 4.89 -4.88
CA TYR A 121 9.10 4.71 -6.29
C TYR A 121 7.85 3.84 -6.47
N ARG A 122 6.78 4.23 -5.77
CA ARG A 122 5.47 3.56 -5.84
C ARG A 122 4.93 3.42 -7.27
N PHE A 123 5.32 4.29 -8.19
CA PHE A 123 4.89 4.25 -9.59
C PHE A 123 5.60 3.16 -10.39
N ILE A 124 6.75 2.67 -9.92
CA ILE A 124 7.48 1.53 -10.50
C ILE A 124 6.95 0.24 -9.87
N GLU A 125 6.96 0.16 -8.53
CA GLU A 125 6.50 -1.02 -7.81
C GLU A 125 5.89 -0.64 -6.46
N LYS A 126 4.91 -1.40 -5.99
CA LYS A 126 4.31 -1.27 -4.66
C LYS A 126 5.33 -1.54 -3.55
N SER A 127 5.06 -1.09 -2.31
CA SER A 127 5.78 -1.61 -1.14
C SER A 127 5.65 -3.13 -1.06
N ALA A 128 6.59 -3.82 -0.39
CA ALA A 128 6.57 -5.27 -0.31
C ALA A 128 5.27 -5.79 0.34
N ILE A 129 4.85 -5.22 1.45
CA ILE A 129 3.58 -5.56 2.12
C ILE A 129 2.36 -5.44 1.17
N ASP A 130 2.26 -4.39 0.33
CA ASP A 130 1.17 -4.23 -0.64
C ASP A 130 1.33 -5.18 -1.85
N LYS A 131 2.57 -5.40 -2.30
CA LYS A 131 2.86 -6.25 -3.46
C LYS A 131 2.47 -7.71 -3.18
N TYR A 132 2.89 -8.23 -2.04
CA TYR A 132 2.67 -9.63 -1.65
C TYR A 132 1.39 -9.84 -0.83
N GLY A 133 0.57 -8.78 -0.67
CA GLY A 133 -0.77 -8.92 -0.10
C GLY A 133 -0.82 -9.16 1.41
N PHE A 134 0.23 -8.80 2.15
CA PHE A 134 0.27 -8.94 3.60
C PHE A 134 -0.68 -7.97 4.31
N SER A 135 -1.04 -6.85 3.68
CA SER A 135 -2.04 -5.92 4.19
C SER A 135 -2.82 -5.24 3.07
N ALA A 136 -4.10 -4.99 3.30
CA ALA A 136 -4.87 -4.07 2.49
C ALA A 136 -4.33 -2.63 2.66
N THR A 137 -4.49 -1.77 1.64
CA THR A 137 -3.99 -0.39 1.68
C THR A 137 -4.97 0.62 2.29
N ALA A 138 -6.22 0.23 2.44
CA ALA A 138 -7.27 1.02 3.10
C ALA A 138 -8.36 0.10 3.64
N ASP A 139 -9.09 0.54 4.66
CA ASP A 139 -10.20 -0.18 5.24
C ASP A 139 -11.18 0.79 5.94
N ILE A 140 -12.39 0.31 6.25
CA ILE A 140 -13.41 1.10 6.95
C ILE A 140 -13.20 0.95 8.46
N GLY A 141 -13.11 2.08 9.15
CA GLY A 141 -12.98 2.08 10.61
C GLY A 141 -12.57 3.41 11.19
N VAL A 142 -11.85 3.34 12.29
CA VAL A 142 -11.35 4.49 13.05
C VAL A 142 -9.86 4.34 13.31
N GLY A 143 -9.17 5.47 13.33
CA GLY A 143 -7.74 5.52 13.61
C GLY A 143 -7.42 6.63 14.59
N PHE A 144 -6.34 6.44 15.33
CA PHE A 144 -5.74 7.42 16.20
C PHE A 144 -4.23 7.47 15.96
N SER A 145 -3.65 8.66 15.92
CA SER A 145 -2.21 8.84 15.84
C SER A 145 -1.73 10.01 16.71
N ARG A 146 -0.54 9.87 17.28
CA ARG A 146 0.08 10.87 18.13
C ARG A 146 1.60 10.74 18.12
N SER A 147 2.30 11.88 18.13
CA SER A 147 3.70 11.92 18.53
C SER A 147 3.77 11.92 20.07
N LEU A 148 4.46 10.95 20.66
CA LEU A 148 4.61 10.84 22.13
C LEU A 148 5.74 11.74 22.64
N ILE A 149 6.87 11.71 21.95
CA ILE A 149 8.05 12.55 22.16
C ILE A 149 8.53 12.97 20.78
N ASP A 150 9.53 13.85 20.74
CA ASP A 150 10.14 14.24 19.46
C ASP A 150 10.56 13.00 18.67
N ASN A 151 10.14 12.96 17.41
CA ASN A 151 10.42 11.89 16.47
C ASN A 151 9.80 10.49 16.75
N LEU A 152 9.05 10.27 17.84
CA LEU A 152 8.35 9.01 18.06
C LEU A 152 6.85 9.14 17.79
N ASN A 153 6.40 8.57 16.70
CA ASN A 153 5.03 8.58 16.26
C ASN A 153 4.37 7.22 16.48
N LEU A 154 3.21 7.24 17.10
CA LEU A 154 2.36 6.05 17.26
C LEU A 154 1.07 6.19 16.48
N SER A 155 0.60 5.09 15.93
CA SER A 155 -0.70 5.00 15.25
C SER A 155 -1.38 3.68 15.58
N LEU A 156 -2.67 3.78 15.89
CA LEU A 156 -3.55 2.64 16.17
C LEU A 156 -4.79 2.73 15.30
N LEU A 157 -5.15 1.64 14.64
CA LEU A 157 -6.38 1.54 13.86
C LEU A 157 -7.24 0.40 14.41
N PHE A 158 -8.56 0.62 14.37
CA PHE A 158 -9.59 -0.39 14.56
C PHE A 158 -10.50 -0.36 13.33
N VAL A 159 -10.42 -1.40 12.52
CA VAL A 159 -11.04 -1.45 11.19
C VAL A 159 -11.74 -2.78 10.96
N ASN A 160 -12.53 -2.88 9.92
CA ASN A 160 -13.25 -4.10 9.58
C ASN A 160 -12.32 -5.31 9.43
N GLY A 161 -11.30 -5.24 8.57
CA GLY A 161 -10.36 -6.35 8.31
C GLY A 161 -10.36 -6.78 6.84
N GLU A 162 -11.50 -6.75 6.16
CA GLU A 162 -11.68 -7.19 4.77
C GLU A 162 -10.99 -6.29 3.73
N GLY A 163 -10.58 -5.08 4.14
CA GLY A 163 -10.06 -4.07 3.25
C GLY A 163 -11.14 -3.36 2.43
N PHE A 164 -10.74 -2.36 1.66
CA PHE A 164 -11.68 -1.47 0.96
C PHE A 164 -12.45 -2.11 -0.22
N LYS A 165 -12.06 -3.30 -0.66
CA LYS A 165 -12.66 -3.98 -1.82
C LYS A 165 -13.85 -4.87 -1.46
N LYS A 166 -14.05 -5.16 -0.19
CA LYS A 166 -15.09 -6.06 0.28
C LYS A 166 -15.87 -5.44 1.45
N PRO A 167 -17.18 -5.72 1.57
CA PRO A 167 -17.91 -5.40 2.78
C PRO A 167 -17.48 -6.33 3.91
N GLN A 168 -17.77 -5.95 5.16
CA GLN A 168 -17.58 -6.82 6.33
C GLN A 168 -18.38 -8.11 6.14
N GLY A 169 -17.69 -9.25 6.16
CA GLY A 169 -18.28 -10.57 5.94
C GLY A 169 -18.58 -11.33 7.23
N ASP A 170 -17.98 -10.94 8.33
CA ASP A 170 -18.08 -11.58 9.63
C ASP A 170 -18.23 -10.59 10.79
N LYS A 171 -18.02 -11.02 12.03
CA LYS A 171 -18.11 -10.20 13.26
C LYS A 171 -16.76 -9.72 13.78
N TYR A 172 -15.67 -10.11 13.15
CA TYR A 172 -14.32 -9.84 13.61
C TYR A 172 -13.79 -8.54 13.04
N HIS A 173 -12.84 -7.96 13.74
CA HIS A 173 -12.23 -6.68 13.37
C HIS A 173 -10.72 -6.77 13.49
N LYS A 174 -10.04 -5.98 12.67
CA LYS A 174 -8.59 -5.87 12.69
C LYS A 174 -8.15 -4.69 13.55
N ILE A 175 -7.16 -4.94 14.40
CA ILE A 175 -6.39 -3.92 15.08
C ILE A 175 -5.04 -3.81 14.40
N ALA A 176 -4.60 -2.60 14.06
CA ALA A 176 -3.30 -2.35 13.47
C ALA A 176 -2.56 -1.28 14.27
N PHE A 177 -1.37 -1.60 14.74
CA PHE A 177 -0.48 -0.74 15.49
C PHE A 177 0.78 -0.44 14.66
N ASN A 178 1.23 0.82 14.70
CA ASN A 178 2.50 1.24 14.11
C ASN A 178 3.22 2.16 15.10
N ALA A 179 4.50 1.90 15.31
CA ALA A 179 5.41 2.79 16.02
C ALA A 179 6.59 3.12 15.11
N THR A 180 6.82 4.41 14.86
CA THR A 180 7.90 4.89 14.01
C THR A 180 8.70 5.95 14.74
N TYR A 181 10.02 5.77 14.79
CA TYR A 181 10.98 6.75 15.28
C TYR A 181 11.72 7.37 14.08
N GLY A 182 11.86 8.69 14.07
CA GLY A 182 12.57 9.44 13.04
C GLY A 182 11.65 10.04 11.96
N GLU A 183 12.21 10.27 10.78
CA GLU A 183 11.54 10.90 9.64
C GLU A 183 10.57 9.94 8.94
N GLY A 184 9.30 10.27 8.91
CA GLY A 184 8.25 9.43 8.30
C GLY A 184 8.18 9.50 6.77
N ASN A 185 8.92 10.40 6.12
CA ASN A 185 8.84 10.62 4.68
C ASN A 185 10.21 10.83 4.04
N LEU A 186 11.01 9.78 4.02
CA LEU A 186 12.35 9.79 3.41
C LEU A 186 12.34 9.98 1.89
N ASN A 187 11.18 9.89 1.25
CA ASN A 187 11.03 10.25 -0.15
C ASN A 187 11.10 11.77 -0.41
N LYS A 188 10.93 12.58 0.63
CA LYS A 188 10.91 14.03 0.52
C LYS A 188 11.92 14.74 1.41
N ASN A 189 12.33 14.11 2.50
CA ASN A 189 13.16 14.69 3.53
C ASN A 189 14.37 13.82 3.81
N ASP A 190 15.50 14.44 4.07
CA ASP A 190 16.67 13.75 4.60
C ASP A 190 16.42 13.35 6.05
N GLY A 191 17.05 12.27 6.47
CA GLY A 191 16.96 11.75 7.83
C GLY A 191 17.06 10.23 7.87
N TYR A 192 16.54 9.68 8.95
CA TYR A 192 16.45 8.22 9.13
C TYR A 192 15.17 7.87 9.85
N ASN A 193 14.73 6.64 9.68
CA ASN A 193 13.66 6.07 10.49
C ASN A 193 13.93 4.61 10.85
N ALA A 194 13.25 4.19 11.91
CA ALA A 194 13.09 2.78 12.25
C ALA A 194 11.72 2.61 12.90
N GLY A 195 11.12 1.46 12.71
CA GLY A 195 9.80 1.23 13.27
C GLY A 195 9.37 -0.22 13.23
N LEU A 196 8.19 -0.41 13.79
CA LEU A 196 7.52 -1.71 13.81
C LEU A 196 6.03 -1.54 13.51
N VAL A 197 5.47 -2.57 12.91
CA VAL A 197 4.03 -2.72 12.70
C VAL A 197 3.59 -4.03 13.31
N TYR A 198 2.41 -4.04 13.90
CA TYR A 198 1.75 -5.26 14.30
C TYR A 198 0.26 -5.16 13.98
N THR A 199 -0.29 -6.21 13.37
CA THR A 199 -1.74 -6.32 13.17
C THR A 199 -2.24 -7.63 13.71
N THR A 200 -3.48 -7.63 14.19
CA THR A 200 -4.18 -8.85 14.57
C THR A 200 -5.65 -8.74 14.18
N GLU A 201 -6.18 -9.82 13.67
CA GLU A 201 -7.57 -9.99 13.32
C GLU A 201 -8.03 -11.35 13.80
N SER A 202 -9.00 -11.37 14.71
CA SER A 202 -9.59 -12.62 15.18
C SER A 202 -10.35 -13.31 14.05
N THR A 203 -10.43 -14.63 14.11
CA THR A 203 -11.25 -15.45 13.21
C THR A 203 -12.02 -16.47 14.05
N ASP A 204 -12.78 -17.37 13.43
CA ASP A 204 -13.45 -18.46 14.15
C ASP A 204 -12.44 -19.54 14.64
N THR A 205 -11.21 -19.51 14.14
CA THR A 205 -10.11 -20.40 14.53
C THR A 205 -8.95 -19.60 15.09
N ASP A 206 -7.79 -19.67 14.43
CA ASP A 206 -6.59 -18.94 14.84
C ASP A 206 -6.59 -17.53 14.24
N PRO A 207 -6.11 -16.51 14.97
CA PRO A 207 -6.07 -15.15 14.46
C PRO A 207 -5.11 -15.01 13.27
N THR A 208 -5.45 -14.13 12.34
CA THR A 208 -4.48 -13.65 11.36
C THR A 208 -3.65 -12.53 11.99
N THR A 209 -2.34 -12.68 11.99
CA THR A 209 -1.42 -11.67 12.51
C THR A 209 -0.39 -11.27 11.47
N MET A 210 0.06 -10.02 11.51
CA MET A 210 1.20 -9.54 10.74
C MET A 210 2.12 -8.76 11.66
N ALA A 211 3.41 -9.06 11.60
CA ALA A 211 4.46 -8.30 12.26
C ALA A 211 5.45 -7.78 11.20
N SER A 212 5.91 -6.56 11.35
CA SER A 212 6.92 -5.96 10.47
C SER A 212 7.91 -5.17 11.31
N VAL A 213 9.19 -5.24 10.95
CA VAL A 213 10.22 -4.31 11.40
C VAL A 213 10.85 -3.67 10.17
N PHE A 214 11.08 -2.37 10.23
CA PHE A 214 11.60 -1.63 9.09
C PHE A 214 12.55 -0.52 9.51
N GLY A 215 13.36 -0.06 8.56
CA GLY A 215 14.21 1.10 8.72
C GLY A 215 14.57 1.73 7.39
N GLY A 216 15.02 2.97 7.45
CA GLY A 216 15.45 3.71 6.27
C GLY A 216 16.38 4.86 6.60
N PHE A 217 17.06 5.32 5.57
CA PHE A 217 17.93 6.49 5.59
C PHE A 217 17.80 7.27 4.30
N ALA A 218 17.79 8.60 4.38
CA ALA A 218 17.93 9.48 3.23
C ALA A 218 18.93 10.61 3.56
N GLY A 219 19.86 10.86 2.64
CA GLY A 219 20.83 11.94 2.78
C GLY A 219 21.91 11.85 1.73
N MET A 220 22.49 12.97 1.35
CA MET A 220 23.57 13.07 0.37
C MET A 220 23.22 12.42 -1.00
N GLY A 221 21.96 12.52 -1.41
CA GLY A 221 21.46 11.90 -2.64
C GLY A 221 21.22 10.38 -2.54
N LEU A 222 21.52 9.74 -1.42
CA LEU A 222 21.26 8.33 -1.18
C LEU A 222 19.98 8.14 -0.37
N ARG A 223 19.13 7.19 -0.76
CA ARG A 223 18.01 6.69 0.04
C ARG A 223 18.07 5.18 0.11
N LEU A 224 17.99 4.66 1.34
CA LEU A 224 18.01 3.24 1.65
C LEU A 224 16.72 2.87 2.38
N GLY A 225 16.19 1.70 2.12
CA GLY A 225 15.08 1.10 2.84
C GLY A 225 15.31 -0.38 3.07
N GLY A 226 14.82 -0.88 4.20
CA GLY A 226 14.81 -2.30 4.53
C GLY A 226 13.62 -2.64 5.40
N GLU A 227 13.04 -3.82 5.19
CA GLU A 227 11.94 -4.35 5.99
C GLU A 227 12.03 -5.89 6.08
N TYR A 228 11.55 -6.41 7.19
CA TYR A 228 11.23 -7.82 7.39
C TYR A 228 9.80 -7.92 7.86
N ASP A 229 9.00 -8.68 7.13
CA ASP A 229 7.57 -8.83 7.35
C ASP A 229 7.23 -10.30 7.53
N MET A 230 6.37 -10.60 8.50
CA MET A 230 5.87 -11.93 8.81
C MET A 230 4.35 -11.87 8.87
N LEU A 231 3.69 -12.75 8.14
CA LEU A 231 2.23 -12.90 8.11
C LEU A 231 1.88 -14.32 8.53
N THR A 232 1.09 -14.46 9.59
CA THR A 232 0.59 -15.76 10.06
C THR A 232 -0.91 -15.85 9.83
N LYS A 233 -1.35 -16.89 9.14
CA LYS A 233 -2.76 -17.24 8.91
C LYS A 233 -3.00 -18.68 9.32
N GLY A 234 -3.61 -18.88 10.50
CA GLY A 234 -3.70 -20.22 11.07
C GLY A 234 -2.30 -20.78 11.39
N SER A 235 -1.96 -21.93 10.85
CA SER A 235 -0.63 -22.56 10.98
C SER A 235 0.37 -22.08 9.93
N VAL A 236 -0.05 -21.35 8.88
CA VAL A 236 0.83 -20.94 7.78
C VAL A 236 1.49 -19.62 8.12
N GLU A 237 2.80 -19.59 8.07
CA GLU A 237 3.63 -18.39 8.17
C GLU A 237 4.26 -18.06 6.82
N SER A 238 4.15 -16.81 6.40
CA SER A 238 4.76 -16.26 5.19
C SER A 238 5.70 -15.13 5.58
N ASN A 239 6.83 -15.02 4.90
CA ASN A 239 7.87 -14.05 5.21
C ASN A 239 8.30 -13.24 4.00
N ILE A 240 8.65 -11.97 4.22
CA ILE A 240 9.26 -11.09 3.24
C ILE A 240 10.51 -10.45 3.86
N ILE A 241 11.61 -10.45 3.11
CA ILE A 241 12.74 -9.54 3.34
C ILE A 241 12.83 -8.66 2.11
N SER A 242 12.73 -7.33 2.29
CA SER A 242 12.87 -6.38 1.19
C SER A 242 13.94 -5.35 1.51
N VAL A 243 14.84 -5.10 0.56
CA VAL A 243 15.87 -4.07 0.66
C VAL A 243 15.87 -3.22 -0.60
N SER A 244 16.03 -1.90 -0.44
CA SER A 244 16.06 -0.97 -1.56
C SER A 244 17.16 0.07 -1.38
N ALA A 245 17.72 0.51 -2.51
CA ALA A 245 18.67 1.59 -2.60
C ALA A 245 18.36 2.47 -3.80
N ASN A 246 18.40 3.78 -3.59
CA ASN A 246 18.20 4.79 -4.63
C ASN A 246 19.32 5.82 -4.49
N TYR A 247 19.88 6.27 -5.62
CA TYR A 247 20.92 7.28 -5.62
C TYR A 247 20.68 8.33 -6.70
N THR A 248 20.66 9.59 -6.30
CA THR A 248 20.54 10.74 -7.19
C THR A 248 21.93 11.01 -7.82
N VAL A 249 22.04 10.70 -9.10
CA VAL A 249 23.25 10.92 -9.88
C VAL A 249 23.35 12.39 -10.34
N ARG A 250 22.21 12.98 -10.65
CA ARG A 250 21.98 14.38 -11.01
C ARG A 250 20.59 14.80 -10.58
N ASP A 251 20.31 16.10 -10.54
CA ASP A 251 19.03 16.68 -10.09
C ASP A 251 17.76 16.04 -10.71
N ASN A 252 17.91 15.46 -11.90
CA ASN A 252 16.79 14.85 -12.63
C ASN A 252 17.03 13.37 -12.99
N ILE A 253 18.06 12.73 -12.45
CA ILE A 253 18.44 11.35 -12.76
C ILE A 253 18.73 10.59 -11.48
N ASP A 254 17.89 9.61 -11.17
CA ASP A 254 18.14 8.65 -10.10
C ASP A 254 18.40 7.26 -10.68
N ILE A 255 19.23 6.49 -10.01
CA ILE A 255 19.36 5.05 -10.21
C ILE A 255 18.77 4.35 -9.01
N PHE A 256 18.21 3.17 -9.22
CA PHE A 256 17.59 2.43 -8.14
C PHE A 256 17.75 0.92 -8.29
N ALA A 257 17.70 0.24 -7.17
CA ALA A 257 17.51 -1.21 -7.10
C ALA A 257 16.68 -1.57 -5.87
N ARG A 258 15.85 -2.60 -6.00
CA ARG A 258 15.15 -3.24 -4.89
C ARG A 258 15.20 -4.75 -5.08
N TYR A 259 15.42 -5.46 -3.98
CA TYR A 259 15.46 -6.91 -3.93
C TYR A 259 14.55 -7.40 -2.81
N ASP A 260 13.62 -8.29 -3.17
CA ASP A 260 12.69 -8.93 -2.24
C ASP A 260 12.98 -10.44 -2.24
N MET A 261 13.06 -11.03 -1.05
CA MET A 261 13.01 -12.49 -0.83
C MET A 261 11.68 -12.79 -0.18
N VAL A 262 10.94 -13.71 -0.75
CA VAL A 262 9.58 -14.07 -0.31
C VAL A 262 9.50 -15.56 -0.11
N ASP A 263 8.97 -15.94 1.04
CA ASP A 263 8.57 -17.31 1.36
C ASP A 263 7.07 -17.28 1.68
N ASP A 264 6.27 -17.95 0.86
CA ASP A 264 4.81 -17.92 0.98
C ASP A 264 4.30 -18.91 2.04
N ASN A 265 5.12 -19.90 2.44
CA ASN A 265 4.77 -20.88 3.47
C ASN A 265 6.01 -21.60 3.98
N ASP A 266 6.46 -21.26 5.18
CA ASP A 266 7.65 -21.82 5.83
C ASP A 266 7.58 -23.34 6.11
N GLU A 267 6.39 -23.96 6.07
CA GLU A 267 6.21 -25.41 6.19
C GLU A 267 6.38 -26.15 4.84
N THR A 268 6.52 -25.41 3.72
CA THR A 268 6.57 -26.00 2.37
C THR A 268 7.91 -25.68 1.70
N ASP A 269 8.70 -26.69 1.41
CA ASP A 269 9.96 -26.51 0.70
C ASP A 269 9.75 -25.99 -0.74
N LYS A 270 10.61 -25.08 -1.18
CA LYS A 270 10.71 -24.58 -2.56
C LYS A 270 9.51 -23.78 -3.08
N ASN A 271 8.81 -23.08 -2.23
CA ASN A 271 7.71 -22.21 -2.61
C ASN A 271 8.08 -20.71 -2.58
N GLY A 272 9.31 -20.39 -2.20
CA GLY A 272 9.82 -19.04 -2.18
C GLY A 272 10.20 -18.51 -3.57
N ASN A 273 10.34 -17.21 -3.65
CA ASN A 273 10.87 -16.54 -4.83
C ASN A 273 11.71 -15.32 -4.46
N ASN A 274 12.59 -14.95 -5.38
CA ASN A 274 13.40 -13.74 -5.27
C ASN A 274 13.03 -12.80 -6.40
N TYR A 275 12.70 -11.56 -6.06
CA TYR A 275 12.35 -10.51 -7.00
C TYR A 275 13.40 -9.39 -6.99
N LEU A 276 13.90 -9.03 -8.17
CA LEU A 276 14.77 -7.88 -8.36
C LEU A 276 14.11 -6.90 -9.32
N VAL A 277 14.08 -5.62 -8.95
CA VAL A 277 13.81 -4.53 -9.89
C VAL A 277 14.92 -3.50 -9.81
N THR A 278 15.44 -3.09 -10.97
CA THR A 278 16.51 -2.09 -11.07
C THR A 278 16.33 -1.23 -12.31
N GLY A 279 16.78 0.01 -12.26
CA GLY A 279 16.61 0.92 -13.38
C GLY A 279 17.04 2.34 -13.09
N ILE A 280 16.54 3.23 -13.91
CA ILE A 280 16.83 4.66 -13.87
C ILE A 280 15.50 5.42 -13.83
N VAL A 281 15.40 6.46 -13.01
CA VAL A 281 14.30 7.43 -13.05
C VAL A 281 14.79 8.70 -13.70
N LEU A 282 14.07 9.15 -14.71
CA LEU A 282 14.28 10.43 -15.39
C LEU A 282 13.11 11.34 -15.04
N ALA A 283 13.37 12.35 -14.23
CA ALA A 283 12.41 13.40 -13.94
C ALA A 283 12.40 14.43 -15.08
N CYS A 284 11.26 14.57 -15.74
CA CYS A 284 11.06 15.52 -16.82
C CYS A 284 10.28 16.76 -16.34
N ASP A 285 10.29 17.81 -17.12
CA ASP A 285 9.49 18.99 -16.84
C ASP A 285 7.98 18.68 -16.85
N GLY A 286 7.20 19.46 -16.10
CA GLY A 286 5.75 19.31 -16.05
C GLY A 286 5.25 18.18 -15.17
N GLY A 287 6.11 17.59 -14.30
CA GLY A 287 5.73 16.54 -13.35
C GLY A 287 5.63 15.15 -13.97
N ILE A 288 6.31 14.93 -15.09
CA ILE A 288 6.43 13.64 -15.76
C ILE A 288 7.70 12.95 -15.26
N SER A 289 7.60 11.66 -14.94
CA SER A 289 8.76 10.79 -14.67
C SER A 289 8.71 9.57 -15.57
N VAL A 290 9.85 9.20 -16.13
CA VAL A 290 10.02 8.00 -16.96
C VAL A 290 11.05 7.11 -16.28
N ALA A 291 10.75 5.82 -16.18
CA ALA A 291 11.62 4.88 -15.46
C ALA A 291 11.85 3.60 -16.29
N PRO A 292 12.80 3.58 -17.23
CA PRO A 292 13.23 2.32 -17.82
C PRO A 292 13.81 1.43 -16.72
N ASN A 293 13.30 0.20 -16.65
CA ASN A 293 13.66 -0.75 -15.59
C ASN A 293 13.63 -2.19 -16.09
N LEU A 294 14.36 -3.03 -15.39
CA LEU A 294 14.41 -4.47 -15.55
C LEU A 294 13.86 -5.12 -14.29
N ARG A 295 13.01 -6.13 -14.46
CA ARG A 295 12.47 -6.96 -13.40
C ARG A 295 12.82 -8.40 -13.63
N MET A 296 13.18 -9.10 -12.56
CA MET A 296 13.52 -10.52 -12.59
C MET A 296 12.86 -11.23 -11.42
N ILE A 297 12.24 -12.38 -11.69
CA ILE A 297 11.75 -13.29 -10.66
C ILE A 297 12.50 -14.60 -10.82
N ASN A 298 13.11 -15.06 -9.73
CA ASN A 298 13.73 -16.38 -9.66
C ASN A 298 13.00 -17.19 -8.60
N TYR A 299 12.43 -18.32 -9.00
CA TYR A 299 11.71 -19.23 -8.11
C TYR A 299 12.71 -20.18 -7.42
N GLU A 300 12.42 -20.54 -6.18
CA GLU A 300 13.17 -21.58 -5.47
C GLU A 300 12.93 -22.97 -6.08
N ASN A 301 11.76 -23.18 -6.62
CA ASN A 301 11.46 -24.38 -7.39
C ASN A 301 12.25 -24.33 -8.70
N THR A 302 13.28 -25.17 -8.81
CA THR A 302 14.14 -25.26 -10.00
C THR A 302 13.42 -25.84 -11.23
N ASP A 303 12.22 -26.34 -11.08
CA ASP A 303 11.37 -26.80 -12.20
C ASP A 303 10.60 -25.62 -12.82
N GLU A 304 10.62 -24.43 -12.21
CA GLU A 304 10.04 -23.21 -12.72
C GLU A 304 11.13 -22.33 -13.37
N ASP A 305 10.86 -21.86 -14.58
CA ASP A 305 11.77 -20.96 -15.28
C ASP A 305 11.75 -19.56 -14.66
N SER A 306 12.93 -18.93 -14.58
CA SER A 306 13.03 -17.52 -14.16
C SER A 306 12.29 -16.62 -15.13
N GLU A 307 11.57 -15.63 -14.60
CA GLU A 307 10.88 -14.63 -15.42
C GLU A 307 11.69 -13.34 -15.53
N MET A 308 11.68 -12.74 -16.73
CA MET A 308 12.31 -11.45 -16.98
C MET A 308 11.33 -10.51 -17.71
N GLU A 309 11.20 -9.28 -17.20
CA GLU A 309 10.37 -8.22 -17.79
C GLU A 309 11.20 -6.94 -17.96
N TYR A 310 11.01 -6.28 -19.11
CA TYR A 310 11.69 -5.03 -19.48
C TYR A 310 10.73 -3.87 -19.59
#